data_b65088c21769b95fec73bc68bd3f3a61
#
_entry.id   b65088c21769b95fec73bc68bd3f3a61
#
_cell.length_a   1.000
_cell.length_b   1.000
_cell.length_c   1.000
_cell.angle_alpha   90.00
_cell.angle_beta   90.00
_cell.angle_gamma   90.00
#
_symmetry.space_group_name_H-M   'P 1'
#
loop_
_entity.id
_entity.type
_entity.pdbx_description
1 polymer ?
#
loop_
_entity_poly.entity_id
_entity_poly.type
_entity_poly.pdbx_seq_one_letter_code
_entity_poly.pdbx_strand_id
1 'polypeptide(L)'
;MLIANRWKMSVVGFVLGMSLMIPVAQAEQQYDITDCGSMTFTLNSESDDLTIITFDFKGISRSNSENKIFDNCTVFYVGVARTMPGMSTAYGYSKYMDSDGDFVVMESIREGAETHCKFLQGTGKWKGIKGEGKLRRIAVGRPISPGTSQYCTRHVGTFELPKN
;
A
#
# COMPACT_ATOMS: atom_id res chain seq x y z
N MET A 1 -37.47 67.09 45.37
CA MET A 1 -36.04 66.98 45.11
C MET A 1 -35.76 65.50 45.01
N LEU A 2 -35.83 64.96 43.76
CA LEU A 2 -35.72 63.53 43.47
C LEU A 2 -34.51 63.31 42.55
N ILE A 3 -33.52 62.60 43.07
CA ILE A 3 -32.29 62.31 42.37
C ILE A 3 -32.48 60.94 41.66
N ALA A 4 -32.49 60.97 40.32
CA ALA A 4 -32.59 59.79 39.49
C ALA A 4 -31.20 59.18 39.25
N ASN A 5 -31.00 57.99 39.76
CA ASN A 5 -29.77 57.18 39.60
C ASN A 5 -29.85 56.42 38.26
N ARG A 6 -29.02 56.76 37.26
CA ARG A 6 -28.89 56.04 35.98
C ARG A 6 -27.86 54.97 36.11
N TRP A 7 -28.31 53.71 36.17
CA TRP A 7 -27.46 52.54 36.00
C TRP A 7 -27.08 52.37 34.52
N LYS A 8 -25.77 52.42 34.25
CA LYS A 8 -25.22 52.05 32.97
C LYS A 8 -24.93 50.56 33.00
N MET A 9 -25.70 49.74 32.31
CA MET A 9 -25.39 48.32 32.04
C MET A 9 -24.37 48.29 30.90
N SER A 10 -23.13 47.89 31.27
CA SER A 10 -22.12 47.52 30.25
C SER A 10 -22.35 46.07 29.83
N VAL A 11 -22.77 45.90 28.61
CA VAL A 11 -22.85 44.58 27.94
C VAL A 11 -21.45 44.22 27.44
N VAL A 12 -20.76 43.35 28.15
CA VAL A 12 -19.51 42.75 27.67
C VAL A 12 -19.87 41.60 26.71
N GLY A 13 -19.72 41.87 25.42
CA GLY A 13 -19.90 40.88 24.38
C GLY A 13 -18.74 39.86 24.43
N PHE A 14 -19.04 38.64 24.84
CA PHE A 14 -18.11 37.51 24.75
C PHE A 14 -18.14 36.94 23.33
N VAL A 15 -17.15 37.32 22.50
CA VAL A 15 -16.97 36.74 21.17
C VAL A 15 -16.28 35.40 21.36
N LEU A 16 -17.04 34.29 21.33
CA LEU A 16 -16.52 32.94 21.26
C LEU A 16 -15.90 32.74 19.87
N GLY A 17 -14.58 32.85 19.77
CA GLY A 17 -13.83 32.48 18.58
C GLY A 17 -13.89 30.96 18.37
N MET A 18 -14.81 30.49 17.55
CA MET A 18 -14.81 29.12 17.04
C MET A 18 -13.63 28.99 16.06
N SER A 19 -12.49 28.53 16.54
CA SER A 19 -11.37 28.09 15.69
C SER A 19 -11.85 26.89 14.87
N LEU A 20 -12.20 27.09 13.62
CA LEU A 20 -12.40 26.05 12.64
C LEU A 20 -11.04 25.36 12.45
N MET A 21 -10.83 24.22 13.12
CA MET A 21 -9.74 23.31 12.80
C MET A 21 -10.05 22.73 11.42
N ILE A 22 -9.54 23.37 10.37
CA ILE A 22 -9.51 22.79 9.03
C ILE A 22 -8.52 21.62 9.10
N PRO A 23 -8.95 20.39 8.88
CA PRO A 23 -7.99 19.26 8.81
C PRO A 23 -7.09 19.55 7.59
N VAL A 24 -5.84 19.90 7.86
CA VAL A 24 -4.84 20.00 6.80
C VAL A 24 -4.62 18.57 6.32
N ALA A 25 -5.12 18.23 5.15
CA ALA A 25 -4.85 16.96 4.52
C ALA A 25 -3.32 16.77 4.43
N GLN A 26 -2.83 15.60 4.84
CA GLN A 26 -1.43 15.27 4.63
C GLN A 26 -1.21 15.16 3.13
N ALA A 27 -0.09 15.69 2.62
CA ALA A 27 0.22 15.60 1.21
C ALA A 27 0.40 14.12 0.84
N GLU A 28 -0.30 13.69 -0.18
CA GLU A 28 -0.14 12.39 -0.81
C GLU A 28 1.31 12.25 -1.32
N GLN A 29 1.95 11.16 -0.96
CA GLN A 29 3.32 10.85 -1.37
C GLN A 29 3.29 9.80 -2.47
N GLN A 30 4.18 9.93 -3.45
CA GLN A 30 4.33 8.95 -4.52
C GLN A 30 5.43 7.95 -4.18
N TYR A 31 5.25 6.71 -4.61
CA TYR A 31 6.29 5.70 -4.62
C TYR A 31 6.40 5.04 -5.98
N ASP A 32 7.60 4.67 -6.33
CA ASP A 32 7.97 3.92 -7.53
C ASP A 32 9.09 2.96 -7.15
N ILE A 33 8.80 1.67 -7.15
CA ILE A 33 9.72 0.63 -6.72
C ILE A 33 9.79 -0.51 -7.72
N THR A 34 10.91 -1.20 -7.72
CA THR A 34 11.12 -2.45 -8.44
C THR A 34 11.41 -3.55 -7.45
N ASP A 35 10.60 -4.59 -7.46
CA ASP A 35 10.82 -5.81 -6.67
C ASP A 35 11.39 -6.88 -7.57
N CYS A 36 12.54 -7.43 -7.21
CA CYS A 36 13.15 -8.56 -7.90
C CYS A 36 13.34 -9.73 -6.93
N GLY A 37 13.00 -10.93 -7.39
CA GLY A 37 13.13 -12.11 -6.55
C GLY A 37 12.69 -13.39 -7.22
N SER A 38 12.47 -14.40 -6.40
CA SER A 38 12.06 -15.73 -6.79
C SER A 38 10.67 -16.05 -6.22
N MET A 39 9.83 -16.61 -7.07
CA MET A 39 8.55 -17.18 -6.71
C MET A 39 8.65 -18.69 -6.71
N THR A 40 8.13 -19.33 -5.67
CA THR A 40 7.84 -20.76 -5.63
C THR A 40 6.35 -20.97 -5.77
N PHE A 41 5.92 -21.96 -6.53
CA PHE A 41 4.51 -22.26 -6.66
C PHE A 41 4.20 -23.73 -6.53
N THR A 42 3.02 -24.03 -5.99
CA THR A 42 2.47 -25.37 -5.86
C THR A 42 1.21 -25.45 -6.72
N LEU A 43 1.18 -26.46 -7.57
CA LEU A 43 0.01 -26.79 -8.37
C LEU A 43 -1.03 -27.51 -7.48
N ASN A 44 -2.18 -26.89 -7.28
CA ASN A 44 -3.24 -27.44 -6.42
C ASN A 44 -4.34 -28.15 -7.24
N SER A 45 -4.57 -27.69 -8.46
CA SER A 45 -5.50 -28.30 -9.38
C SER A 45 -5.10 -28.00 -10.80
N GLU A 46 -5.21 -28.97 -11.70
CA GLU A 46 -4.96 -28.83 -13.12
C GLU A 46 -5.96 -29.66 -13.91
N SER A 47 -6.64 -29.01 -14.84
CA SER A 47 -7.46 -29.62 -15.88
C SER A 47 -7.37 -28.78 -17.14
N ASP A 48 -7.96 -29.23 -18.24
CA ASP A 48 -7.97 -28.52 -19.51
C ASP A 48 -8.54 -27.08 -19.37
N ASP A 49 -9.48 -26.89 -18.45
CA ASP A 49 -10.22 -25.64 -18.28
C ASP A 49 -9.84 -24.86 -17.03
N LEU A 50 -9.07 -25.43 -16.10
CA LEU A 50 -8.78 -24.80 -14.82
C LEU A 50 -7.43 -25.20 -14.25
N THR A 51 -6.59 -24.19 -14.00
CA THR A 51 -5.37 -24.34 -13.22
C THR A 51 -5.45 -23.47 -11.96
N ILE A 52 -5.19 -24.04 -10.79
CA ILE A 52 -5.10 -23.33 -9.52
C ILE A 52 -3.72 -23.59 -8.93
N ILE A 53 -3.02 -22.50 -8.62
CA ILE A 53 -1.74 -22.54 -7.91
C ILE A 53 -1.79 -21.71 -6.65
N THR A 54 -1.10 -22.15 -5.61
CA THR A 54 -0.65 -21.28 -4.51
C THR A 54 0.80 -20.93 -4.75
N PHE A 55 1.22 -19.74 -4.31
CA PHE A 55 2.57 -19.26 -4.52
C PHE A 55 3.07 -18.43 -3.36
N ASP A 56 4.39 -18.42 -3.19
CA ASP A 56 5.12 -17.44 -2.40
C ASP A 56 6.25 -16.82 -3.24
N PHE A 57 6.49 -15.52 -3.03
CA PHE A 57 7.58 -14.78 -3.63
C PHE A 57 8.45 -14.20 -2.52
N LYS A 58 9.76 -14.28 -2.70
CA LYS A 58 10.75 -13.68 -1.81
C LYS A 58 11.71 -12.85 -2.63
N GLY A 59 11.92 -11.61 -2.21
CA GLY A 59 12.72 -10.67 -2.97
C GLY A 59 13.15 -9.45 -2.17
N ILE A 60 13.68 -8.49 -2.90
CA ILE A 60 14.11 -7.19 -2.39
C ILE A 60 13.52 -6.12 -3.27
N SER A 61 13.02 -5.05 -2.66
CA SER A 61 12.58 -3.86 -3.36
C SER A 61 13.71 -2.84 -3.52
N ARG A 62 13.69 -2.11 -4.63
CA ARG A 62 14.55 -0.97 -4.91
C ARG A 62 13.70 0.20 -5.33
N SER A 63 13.91 1.35 -4.69
CA SER A 63 13.24 2.58 -5.09
C SER A 63 13.82 3.11 -6.40
N ASN A 64 12.95 3.43 -7.34
CA ASN A 64 13.31 4.09 -8.60
C ASN A 64 13.30 5.62 -8.49
N SER A 65 12.86 6.16 -7.35
CA SER A 65 12.74 7.59 -7.08
C SER A 65 13.80 8.07 -6.08
N GLU A 66 14.09 9.37 -6.09
CA GLU A 66 15.09 9.98 -5.21
C GLU A 66 14.71 9.92 -3.73
N ASN A 67 13.44 9.90 -3.41
CA ASN A 67 12.93 9.87 -2.03
C ASN A 67 13.20 8.55 -1.29
N LYS A 68 13.67 7.52 -1.99
CA LYS A 68 14.02 6.21 -1.42
C LYS A 68 12.94 5.53 -0.60
N ILE A 69 11.67 5.84 -0.88
CA ILE A 69 10.53 5.17 -0.27
C ILE A 69 10.57 3.68 -0.64
N PHE A 70 10.44 2.81 0.37
CA PHE A 70 10.51 1.34 0.26
C PHE A 70 11.81 0.81 -0.41
N ASP A 71 12.92 1.56 -0.35
CA ASP A 71 14.21 1.09 -0.84
C ASP A 71 14.81 0.04 0.11
N ASN A 72 15.43 -1.00 -0.45
CA ASN A 72 16.04 -2.12 0.29
C ASN A 72 15.11 -2.86 1.27
N CYS A 73 13.80 -2.83 1.05
CA CYS A 73 12.90 -3.65 1.86
C CYS A 73 13.00 -5.12 1.46
N THR A 74 12.97 -6.01 2.46
CA THR A 74 12.70 -7.42 2.22
C THR A 74 11.24 -7.59 1.84
N VAL A 75 10.98 -8.28 0.73
CA VAL A 75 9.63 -8.50 0.21
C VAL A 75 9.25 -9.95 0.35
N PHE A 76 8.08 -10.20 0.93
CA PHE A 76 7.42 -11.49 0.96
C PHE A 76 6.00 -11.33 0.44
N TYR A 77 5.62 -12.13 -0.57
CA TYR A 77 4.27 -12.09 -1.15
C TYR A 77 3.73 -13.51 -1.25
N VAL A 78 2.52 -13.74 -0.76
CA VAL A 78 1.82 -15.03 -0.82
C VAL A 78 0.46 -14.85 -1.45
N GLY A 79 0.01 -15.86 -2.18
CA GLY A 79 -1.29 -15.78 -2.80
C GLY A 79 -1.72 -17.05 -3.52
N VAL A 80 -2.87 -16.92 -4.15
CA VAL A 80 -3.47 -17.92 -5.02
C VAL A 80 -3.72 -17.32 -6.40
N ALA A 81 -3.45 -18.08 -7.44
CA ALA A 81 -3.81 -17.72 -8.80
C ALA A 81 -4.69 -18.80 -9.43
N ARG A 82 -5.65 -18.35 -10.22
CA ARG A 82 -6.55 -19.16 -11.00
C ARG A 82 -6.45 -18.77 -12.46
N THR A 83 -6.23 -19.75 -13.31
CA THR A 83 -6.17 -19.57 -14.77
C THR A 83 -7.21 -20.45 -15.43
N MET A 84 -8.00 -19.87 -16.32
CA MET A 84 -8.97 -20.52 -17.19
C MET A 84 -8.75 -19.99 -18.62
N PRO A 85 -9.28 -20.66 -19.67
CA PRO A 85 -9.20 -20.15 -21.03
C PRO A 85 -9.67 -18.69 -21.12
N GLY A 86 -8.77 -17.80 -21.57
CA GLY A 86 -9.06 -16.36 -21.71
C GLY A 86 -9.10 -15.55 -20.43
N MET A 87 -8.95 -16.15 -19.24
CA MET A 87 -9.00 -15.43 -17.96
C MET A 87 -7.93 -15.90 -16.98
N SER A 88 -7.23 -14.96 -16.35
CA SER A 88 -6.32 -15.24 -15.24
C SER A 88 -6.57 -14.24 -14.13
N THR A 89 -6.77 -14.74 -12.92
CA THR A 89 -6.95 -13.94 -11.70
C THR A 89 -5.93 -14.36 -10.67
N ALA A 90 -5.53 -13.44 -9.80
CA ALA A 90 -4.75 -13.76 -8.62
C ALA A 90 -5.12 -12.83 -7.47
N TYR A 91 -4.99 -13.35 -6.26
CA TYR A 91 -5.22 -12.65 -5.02
C TYR A 91 -4.13 -12.98 -4.01
N GLY A 92 -3.64 -12.00 -3.30
CA GLY A 92 -2.61 -12.25 -2.30
C GLY A 92 -2.24 -11.04 -1.48
N TYR A 93 -1.29 -11.26 -0.56
CA TYR A 93 -0.79 -10.26 0.37
C TYR A 93 0.72 -10.18 0.31
N SER A 94 1.24 -8.97 0.28
CA SER A 94 2.67 -8.71 0.34
C SER A 94 3.03 -7.98 1.63
N LYS A 95 4.20 -8.31 2.18
CA LYS A 95 4.84 -7.62 3.29
C LYS A 95 6.15 -7.03 2.80
N TYR A 96 6.34 -5.75 3.03
CA TYR A 96 7.60 -5.04 2.82
C TYR A 96 8.16 -4.65 4.18
N MET A 97 9.31 -5.19 4.53
CA MET A 97 9.99 -4.92 5.80
C MET A 97 11.29 -4.16 5.52
N ASP A 98 11.42 -2.99 6.11
CA ASP A 98 12.62 -2.16 5.99
C ASP A 98 13.75 -2.58 6.95
N SER A 99 14.89 -1.89 6.87
CA SER A 99 16.07 -2.16 7.70
C SER A 99 15.85 -1.95 9.19
N ASP A 100 14.87 -1.13 9.57
CA ASP A 100 14.53 -0.86 10.98
C ASP A 100 13.61 -1.94 11.58
N GLY A 101 13.10 -2.83 10.72
CA GLY A 101 12.13 -3.87 11.07
C GLY A 101 10.67 -3.40 11.01
N ASP A 102 10.45 -2.13 10.64
CA ASP A 102 9.11 -1.64 10.35
C ASP A 102 8.61 -2.21 9.03
N PHE A 103 7.31 -2.44 8.93
CA PHE A 103 6.76 -3.04 7.73
C PHE A 103 5.42 -2.46 7.32
N VAL A 104 5.09 -2.67 6.05
CA VAL A 104 3.75 -2.47 5.50
C VAL A 104 3.21 -3.78 4.94
N VAL A 105 1.89 -3.94 4.98
CA VAL A 105 1.16 -5.03 4.33
C VAL A 105 0.26 -4.43 3.27
N MET A 106 0.33 -5.02 2.07
CA MET A 106 -0.54 -4.69 0.94
C MET A 106 -1.36 -5.91 0.52
N GLU A 107 -2.58 -5.67 0.14
CA GLU A 107 -3.40 -6.60 -0.63
C GLU A 107 -3.16 -6.38 -2.13
N SER A 108 -3.16 -7.43 -2.91
CA SER A 108 -3.01 -7.36 -4.36
C SER A 108 -4.07 -8.21 -5.05
N ILE A 109 -4.76 -7.60 -6.02
CA ILE A 109 -5.79 -8.24 -6.82
C ILE A 109 -5.40 -8.09 -8.29
N ARG A 110 -5.26 -9.20 -8.98
CA ARG A 110 -5.02 -9.24 -10.43
C ARG A 110 -6.26 -9.75 -11.14
N GLU A 111 -6.69 -8.99 -12.12
CA GLU A 111 -7.74 -9.37 -13.07
C GLU A 111 -7.20 -9.13 -14.49
N GLY A 112 -6.99 -10.22 -15.22
CA GLY A 112 -6.36 -10.17 -16.55
C GLY A 112 -4.90 -9.69 -16.48
N ALA A 113 -4.60 -8.59 -17.17
CA ALA A 113 -3.25 -8.02 -17.27
C ALA A 113 -2.91 -7.01 -16.16
N GLU A 114 -3.89 -6.47 -15.47
CA GLU A 114 -3.68 -5.45 -14.44
C GLU A 114 -3.67 -6.07 -13.04
N THR A 115 -2.79 -5.54 -12.18
CA THR A 115 -2.77 -5.85 -10.76
C THR A 115 -2.87 -4.55 -9.96
N HIS A 116 -3.87 -4.47 -9.11
CA HIS A 116 -4.09 -3.36 -8.19
C HIS A 116 -3.63 -3.77 -6.80
N CYS A 117 -3.01 -2.83 -6.09
CA CYS A 117 -2.50 -3.02 -4.75
C CYS A 117 -3.07 -1.96 -3.82
N LYS A 118 -3.38 -2.34 -2.59
CA LYS A 118 -3.88 -1.44 -1.55
C LYS A 118 -3.14 -1.68 -0.25
N PHE A 119 -2.71 -0.61 0.42
CA PHE A 119 -2.16 -0.70 1.76
C PHE A 119 -3.25 -1.07 2.76
N LEU A 120 -2.98 -2.07 3.60
CA LEU A 120 -3.87 -2.52 4.65
C LEU A 120 -3.44 -2.02 6.02
N GLN A 121 -2.14 -2.08 6.29
CA GLN A 121 -1.56 -1.64 7.55
C GLN A 121 -0.06 -1.40 7.44
N GLY A 122 0.50 -0.71 8.44
CA GLY A 122 1.92 -0.56 8.65
C GLY A 122 2.28 -0.47 10.12
N THR A 123 3.55 -0.69 10.45
CA THR A 123 4.11 -0.55 11.80
C THR A 123 5.08 0.63 11.88
N GLY A 124 5.46 1.04 13.09
CA GLY A 124 6.41 2.10 13.35
C GLY A 124 6.14 3.35 12.52
N LYS A 125 7.10 3.77 11.70
CA LYS A 125 6.98 4.94 10.81
C LYS A 125 5.89 4.84 9.75
N TRP A 126 5.41 3.62 9.45
CA TRP A 126 4.35 3.34 8.49
C TRP A 126 2.96 3.19 9.14
N LYS A 127 2.86 3.37 10.45
CA LYS A 127 1.60 3.19 11.18
C LYS A 127 0.50 4.08 10.62
N GLY A 128 -0.62 3.46 10.26
CA GLY A 128 -1.77 4.15 9.70
C GLY A 128 -1.66 4.50 8.22
N ILE A 129 -0.65 3.96 7.50
CA ILE A 129 -0.51 4.12 6.06
C ILE A 129 -1.80 3.73 5.34
N LYS A 130 -2.18 4.55 4.35
CA LYS A 130 -3.26 4.32 3.40
C LYS A 130 -2.78 4.65 2.02
N GLY A 131 -3.42 4.09 1.00
CA GLY A 131 -3.09 4.37 -0.38
C GLY A 131 -3.18 3.12 -1.23
N GLU A 132 -2.88 3.29 -2.50
CA GLU A 132 -3.03 2.26 -3.50
C GLU A 132 -1.99 2.41 -4.62
N GLY A 133 -1.91 1.41 -5.45
CA GLY A 133 -1.04 1.43 -6.61
C GLY A 133 -1.34 0.32 -7.59
N LYS A 134 -0.50 0.28 -8.62
CA LYS A 134 -0.54 -0.75 -9.65
C LYS A 134 0.82 -1.38 -9.78
N LEU A 135 0.83 -2.66 -10.10
CA LEU A 135 2.07 -3.36 -10.41
C LEU A 135 1.99 -4.00 -11.80
N ARG A 136 3.15 -4.07 -12.42
CA ARG A 136 3.34 -4.80 -13.68
C ARG A 136 4.65 -5.56 -13.65
N ARG A 137 4.68 -6.71 -14.29
CA ARG A 137 5.93 -7.46 -14.51
C ARG A 137 6.78 -6.75 -15.56
N ILE A 138 8.06 -6.57 -15.29
CA ILE A 138 9.01 -5.86 -16.18
C ILE A 138 10.15 -6.73 -16.67
N ALA A 139 10.45 -7.83 -15.98
CA ALA A 139 11.46 -8.79 -16.40
C ALA A 139 11.08 -10.20 -15.93
N VAL A 140 11.45 -11.20 -16.69
CA VAL A 140 11.27 -12.63 -16.35
C VAL A 140 12.55 -13.37 -16.70
N GLY A 141 13.12 -14.05 -15.71
CA GLY A 141 14.25 -14.96 -15.89
C GLY A 141 13.80 -16.37 -16.24
N ARG A 142 14.75 -17.20 -16.60
CA ARG A 142 14.51 -18.66 -16.71
C ARG A 142 14.36 -19.27 -15.32
N PRO A 143 13.44 -20.22 -15.13
CA PRO A 143 13.34 -20.96 -13.87
C PRO A 143 14.68 -21.60 -13.48
N ILE A 144 15.10 -21.43 -12.24
CA ILE A 144 16.32 -22.07 -11.71
C ILE A 144 16.06 -23.55 -11.43
N SER A 145 14.83 -23.89 -11.00
CA SER A 145 14.37 -25.24 -10.75
C SER A 145 12.88 -25.37 -11.06
N PRO A 146 12.37 -26.60 -11.27
CA PRO A 146 10.92 -26.82 -11.43
C PRO A 146 10.13 -26.22 -10.28
N GLY A 147 8.95 -25.67 -10.56
CA GLY A 147 8.09 -25.03 -9.57
C GLY A 147 8.56 -23.64 -9.13
N THR A 148 9.55 -23.04 -9.81
CA THR A 148 10.03 -21.69 -9.52
C THR A 148 9.88 -20.74 -10.70
N SER A 149 9.89 -19.45 -10.42
CA SER A 149 9.92 -18.37 -11.43
C SER A 149 10.68 -17.18 -10.86
N GLN A 150 11.60 -16.64 -11.65
CA GLN A 150 12.38 -15.46 -11.29
C GLN A 150 11.88 -14.28 -12.12
N TYR A 151 11.55 -13.19 -11.46
CA TYR A 151 11.04 -12.02 -12.15
C TYR A 151 11.25 -10.72 -11.36
N CYS A 152 11.12 -9.61 -12.07
CA CYS A 152 10.99 -8.29 -11.47
C CYS A 152 9.63 -7.69 -11.81
N THR A 153 9.04 -7.00 -10.84
CA THR A 153 7.83 -6.19 -11.01
C THR A 153 8.12 -4.74 -10.65
N ARG A 154 7.49 -3.82 -11.35
CA ARG A 154 7.48 -2.40 -10.97
C ARG A 154 6.14 -2.07 -10.33
N HIS A 155 6.19 -1.46 -9.16
CA HIS A 155 5.03 -0.92 -8.46
C HIS A 155 5.09 0.60 -8.48
N VAL A 156 3.97 1.22 -8.85
CA VAL A 156 3.80 2.67 -8.80
C VAL A 156 2.50 2.99 -8.11
N GLY A 157 2.50 3.99 -7.28
CA GLY A 157 1.29 4.38 -6.56
C GLY A 157 1.52 5.56 -5.63
N THR A 158 0.53 5.78 -4.80
CA THR A 158 0.52 6.85 -3.82
C THR A 158 0.15 6.33 -2.44
N PHE A 159 0.59 7.04 -1.42
CA PHE A 159 0.21 6.78 -0.04
C PHE A 159 0.18 8.06 0.78
N GLU A 160 -0.52 7.99 1.88
CA GLU A 160 -0.54 9.00 2.94
C GLU A 160 -0.33 8.35 4.30
N LEU A 161 0.27 9.10 5.22
CA LEU A 161 0.43 8.72 6.62
C LEU A 161 -0.41 9.66 7.49
N PRO A 162 -0.98 9.21 8.61
CA PRO A 162 -1.65 10.10 9.55
C PRO A 162 -0.65 11.12 10.11
N LYS A 163 -1.14 12.32 10.43
CA LYS A 163 -0.35 13.29 11.21
C LYS A 163 -0.12 12.75 12.61
N ASN A 164 1.13 12.77 13.03
CA ASN A 164 1.51 12.55 14.43
C ASN A 164 1.10 13.75 15.28
#